data_290c68978f5d4b4d932ea641fbeac3cb
#
_entry.id   290c68978f5d4b4d932ea641fbeac3cb
#
_cell.length_a   1.000
_cell.length_b   1.000
_cell.length_c   1.000
_cell.angle_alpha   90.00
_cell.angle_beta   90.00
_cell.angle_gamma   90.00
#
_symmetry.space_group_name_H-M   'P 1'
#
loop_
_entity.id
_entity.type
_entity.pdbx_description
1 polymer ?
#
loop_
_entity_poly.entity_id
_entity_poly.type
_entity_poly.pdbx_seq_one_letter_code
_entity_poly.pdbx_strand_id
1 'polypeptide(L)'
;SRPASGAEHHLSHFWEMNLVNQPCGALHGESVGCGTLLVARHYHAAASDRTHFTELLSCRPDLARLFDRSYLAPVFGDITDGILDENLKNRDPLTSSLNFEISRERAELAADLTSSLISPERLEMYLKAAGAPTSTAELSLPEYLPKYGCPLAELSLKFAPYVRRRITLLKLLNAHDNI
;
A
#
# COMPACT_ATOMS: atom_id res chain seq x y z
N SER A 1 -16.63 5.42 7.03
CA SER A 1 -15.68 5.67 8.14
C SER A 1 -14.26 5.73 7.58
N ARG A 2 -13.70 6.94 7.53
CA ARG A 2 -12.36 7.17 6.99
C ARG A 2 -11.23 6.45 7.74
N PRO A 3 -11.25 6.25 9.05
CA PRO A 3 -10.16 5.58 9.78
C PRO A 3 -10.05 4.07 9.55
N ALA A 4 -11.12 3.42 9.11
CA ALA A 4 -11.20 1.95 9.03
C ALA A 4 -10.77 1.37 7.67
N SER A 5 -10.15 2.14 6.79
CA SER A 5 -9.73 1.68 5.47
C SER A 5 -8.40 2.36 5.11
N GLY A 6 -7.31 1.69 5.39
CA GLY A 6 -5.95 2.12 5.11
C GLY A 6 -5.33 1.39 3.91
N ALA A 7 -4.02 1.22 3.95
CA ALA A 7 -3.27 0.55 2.88
C ALA A 7 -3.68 -0.91 2.67
N GLU A 8 -4.07 -1.60 3.74
CA GLU A 8 -4.56 -2.99 3.71
C GLU A 8 -5.80 -3.17 2.84
N HIS A 9 -6.75 -2.22 2.91
CA HIS A 9 -7.93 -2.23 2.03
C HIS A 9 -7.57 -1.91 0.58
N HIS A 10 -6.56 -1.08 0.34
CA HIS A 10 -6.08 -0.82 -1.01
C HIS A 10 -5.52 -2.11 -1.64
N LEU A 11 -4.77 -2.92 -0.86
CA LEU A 11 -4.26 -4.21 -1.33
C LEU A 11 -5.42 -5.18 -1.62
N SER A 12 -6.39 -5.32 -0.72
CA SER A 12 -7.55 -6.17 -0.92
C SER A 12 -8.32 -5.80 -2.19
N HIS A 13 -8.64 -4.53 -2.37
CA HIS A 13 -9.30 -4.06 -3.59
C HIS A 13 -8.45 -4.26 -4.85
N PHE A 14 -7.14 -4.08 -4.76
CA PHE A 14 -6.22 -4.34 -5.87
C PHE A 14 -6.30 -5.80 -6.32
N TRP A 15 -6.36 -6.74 -5.39
CA TRP A 15 -6.51 -8.16 -5.69
C TRP A 15 -7.91 -8.51 -6.25
N GLU A 16 -8.95 -7.82 -5.81
CA GLU A 16 -10.34 -8.00 -6.26
C GLU A 16 -10.60 -7.42 -7.66
N MET A 17 -9.76 -6.52 -8.17
CA MET A 17 -9.96 -5.84 -9.47
C MET A 17 -9.65 -6.70 -10.71
N ASN A 18 -9.49 -8.01 -10.58
CA ASN A 18 -9.10 -8.92 -11.67
C ASN A 18 -7.78 -8.55 -12.39
N LEU A 19 -6.96 -7.68 -11.79
CA LEU A 19 -5.69 -7.25 -12.39
C LEU A 19 -4.67 -8.40 -12.47
N VAL A 20 -4.85 -9.42 -11.65
CA VAL A 20 -4.04 -10.64 -11.62
C VAL A 20 -4.64 -11.79 -12.44
N ASN A 21 -5.69 -11.52 -13.24
CA ASN A 21 -6.42 -12.48 -14.07
C ASN A 21 -7.01 -13.71 -13.33
N GLN A 22 -7.18 -13.62 -12.01
CA GLN A 22 -7.84 -14.65 -11.21
C GLN A 22 -8.82 -14.00 -10.25
N PRO A 23 -10.08 -14.46 -10.17
CA PRO A 23 -10.98 -13.99 -9.14
C PRO A 23 -10.41 -14.40 -7.77
N CYS A 24 -10.30 -13.46 -6.86
CA CYS A 24 -10.02 -13.76 -5.46
C CYS A 24 -11.26 -14.45 -4.89
N GLY A 25 -11.16 -15.75 -4.64
CA GLY A 25 -12.25 -16.56 -4.07
C GLY A 25 -12.42 -16.36 -2.56
N ALA A 26 -11.50 -15.62 -1.92
CA ALA A 26 -11.51 -15.36 -0.49
C ALA A 26 -12.57 -14.31 -0.10
N LEU A 27 -13.01 -14.36 1.14
CA LEU A 27 -13.86 -13.32 1.70
C LEU A 27 -13.07 -12.00 1.81
N HIS A 28 -13.76 -10.87 1.64
CA HIS A 28 -13.14 -9.55 1.75
C HIS A 28 -12.33 -9.36 3.04
N GLY A 29 -12.85 -9.82 4.18
CA GLY A 29 -12.15 -9.78 5.46
C GLY A 29 -10.86 -10.59 5.49
N GLU A 30 -10.81 -11.73 4.80
CA GLU A 30 -9.60 -12.56 4.67
C GLU A 30 -8.54 -11.84 3.83
N SER A 31 -8.93 -11.26 2.70
CA SER A 31 -8.05 -10.46 1.86
C SER A 31 -7.49 -9.25 2.62
N VAL A 32 -8.34 -8.55 3.39
CA VAL A 32 -7.91 -7.41 4.23
C VAL A 32 -6.96 -7.88 5.33
N GLY A 33 -7.21 -9.01 5.98
CA GLY A 33 -6.32 -9.59 7.00
C GLY A 33 -4.94 -9.91 6.46
N CYS A 34 -4.89 -10.59 5.31
CA CYS A 34 -3.62 -10.86 4.60
C CYS A 34 -2.92 -9.56 4.18
N GLY A 35 -3.68 -8.59 3.64
CA GLY A 35 -3.17 -7.26 3.29
C GLY A 35 -2.59 -6.52 4.50
N THR A 36 -3.24 -6.62 5.67
CA THR A 36 -2.75 -6.03 6.92
C THR A 36 -1.39 -6.59 7.30
N LEU A 37 -1.23 -7.91 7.21
CA LEU A 37 0.06 -8.56 7.54
C LEU A 37 1.17 -8.12 6.56
N LEU A 38 0.86 -8.07 5.26
CA LEU A 38 1.83 -7.63 4.24
C LEU A 38 2.26 -6.17 4.47
N VAL A 39 1.31 -5.27 4.72
CA VAL A 39 1.59 -3.86 5.02
C VAL A 39 2.37 -3.71 6.33
N ALA A 40 2.02 -4.47 7.37
CA ALA A 40 2.74 -4.45 8.65
C ALA A 40 4.21 -4.85 8.49
N ARG A 41 4.49 -5.93 7.74
CA ARG A 41 5.86 -6.36 7.42
C ARG A 41 6.64 -5.25 6.71
N HIS A 42 6.01 -4.63 5.72
CA HIS A 42 6.64 -3.55 4.96
C HIS A 42 6.92 -2.31 5.83
N TYR A 43 5.96 -1.89 6.66
CA TYR A 43 6.13 -0.74 7.55
C TYR A 43 7.19 -0.98 8.62
N HIS A 44 7.21 -2.16 9.23
CA HIS A 44 8.25 -2.52 10.20
C HIS A 44 9.64 -2.56 9.57
N ALA A 45 9.76 -3.11 8.35
CA ALA A 45 11.01 -3.10 7.60
C ALA A 45 11.48 -1.67 7.29
N ALA A 46 10.58 -0.81 6.80
CA ALA A 46 10.90 0.58 6.52
C ALA A 46 11.32 1.37 7.77
N ALA A 47 10.64 1.13 8.91
CA ALA A 47 10.92 1.81 10.18
C ALA A 47 12.09 1.20 10.96
N SER A 48 12.71 0.10 10.49
CA SER A 48 13.84 -0.54 11.18
C SER A 48 15.07 0.36 11.30
N ASP A 49 15.29 1.24 10.31
CA ASP A 49 16.22 2.36 10.42
C ASP A 49 15.42 3.66 10.64
N ARG A 50 15.24 4.02 11.92
CA ARG A 50 14.49 5.21 12.34
C ARG A 50 15.02 6.50 11.71
N THR A 51 16.32 6.62 11.58
CA THR A 51 16.96 7.83 11.03
C THR A 51 16.62 7.96 9.56
N HIS A 52 16.87 6.92 8.79
CA HIS A 52 16.56 6.89 7.38
C HIS A 52 15.05 7.09 7.11
N PHE A 53 14.19 6.42 7.87
CA PHE A 53 12.73 6.57 7.75
C PHE A 53 12.27 8.01 8.02
N THR A 54 12.84 8.68 9.05
CA THR A 54 12.54 10.07 9.38
C THR A 54 13.01 11.02 8.28
N GLU A 55 14.24 10.84 7.79
CA GLU A 55 14.78 11.63 6.68
C GLU A 55 13.93 11.47 5.42
N LEU A 56 13.59 10.25 5.07
CA LEU A 56 12.73 9.93 3.93
C LEU A 56 11.40 10.68 3.99
N LEU A 57 10.66 10.54 5.08
CA LEU A 57 9.36 11.19 5.24
C LEU A 57 9.45 12.72 5.31
N SER A 58 10.59 13.27 5.74
CA SER A 58 10.82 14.71 5.81
C SER A 58 11.23 15.32 4.46
N CYS A 59 11.67 14.49 3.51
CA CYS A 59 11.94 14.95 2.16
C CYS A 59 10.62 15.23 1.42
N ARG A 60 10.65 16.18 0.51
CA ARG A 60 9.51 16.44 -0.36
C ARG A 60 9.33 15.29 -1.36
N PRO A 61 8.18 14.58 -1.34
CA PRO A 61 7.96 13.49 -2.27
C PRO A 61 7.78 14.00 -3.70
N ASP A 62 8.27 13.25 -4.68
CA ASP A 62 7.94 13.49 -6.09
C ASP A 62 6.54 12.94 -6.39
N LEU A 63 5.53 13.75 -6.10
CA LEU A 63 4.15 13.38 -6.35
C LEU A 63 3.79 13.35 -7.85
N ALA A 64 4.57 13.98 -8.72
CA ALA A 64 4.30 13.97 -10.15
C ALA A 64 4.40 12.56 -10.71
N ARG A 65 5.39 11.78 -10.23
CA ARG A 65 5.56 10.38 -10.61
C ARG A 65 4.37 9.50 -10.23
N LEU A 66 3.74 9.79 -9.09
CA LEU A 66 2.56 9.04 -8.64
C LEU A 66 1.34 9.18 -9.58
N PHE A 67 1.37 10.14 -10.49
CA PHE A 67 0.28 10.42 -11.43
C PHE A 67 0.72 10.29 -12.89
N ASP A 68 1.86 9.65 -13.13
CA ASP A 68 2.35 9.39 -14.48
C ASP A 68 1.56 8.23 -15.10
N ARG A 69 0.84 8.55 -16.19
CA ARG A 69 0.08 7.56 -16.96
C ARG A 69 0.99 6.44 -17.48
N SER A 70 2.20 6.77 -17.92
CA SER A 70 3.14 5.80 -18.46
C SER A 70 3.59 4.78 -17.42
N TYR A 71 3.67 5.18 -16.16
CA TYR A 71 4.00 4.32 -15.03
C TYR A 71 2.84 3.40 -14.62
N LEU A 72 1.59 3.90 -14.70
CA LEU A 72 0.41 3.16 -14.23
C LEU A 72 -0.19 2.25 -15.31
N ALA A 73 -0.14 2.65 -16.58
CA ALA A 73 -0.80 1.94 -17.68
C ALA A 73 -0.36 0.47 -17.86
N PRO A 74 0.90 0.09 -17.65
CA PRO A 74 1.32 -1.31 -17.74
C PRO A 74 0.57 -2.23 -16.77
N VAL A 75 0.13 -1.71 -15.62
CA VAL A 75 -0.58 -2.48 -14.58
C VAL A 75 -2.09 -2.33 -14.71
N PHE A 76 -2.59 -1.10 -14.85
CA PHE A 76 -4.02 -0.81 -14.83
C PHE A 76 -4.71 -0.88 -16.20
N GLY A 77 -3.95 -0.90 -17.30
CA GLY A 77 -4.50 -1.03 -18.65
C GLY A 77 -5.58 0.03 -18.93
N ASP A 78 -6.74 -0.42 -19.41
CA ASP A 78 -7.85 0.45 -19.83
C ASP A 78 -8.47 1.26 -18.70
N ILE A 79 -8.31 0.84 -17.44
CA ILE A 79 -8.85 1.59 -16.29
C ILE A 79 -7.91 2.68 -15.78
N THR A 80 -6.73 2.85 -16.38
CA THR A 80 -5.69 3.81 -15.95
C THR A 80 -6.24 5.24 -15.86
N ASP A 81 -7.01 5.68 -16.85
CA ASP A 81 -7.55 7.03 -16.85
C ASP A 81 -8.57 7.25 -15.74
N GLY A 82 -9.37 6.23 -15.43
CA GLY A 82 -10.28 6.24 -14.27
C GLY A 82 -9.52 6.32 -12.93
N ILE A 83 -8.42 5.58 -12.80
CA ILE A 83 -7.53 5.62 -11.63
C ILE A 83 -6.92 7.02 -11.46
N LEU A 84 -6.41 7.60 -12.54
CA LEU A 84 -5.86 8.96 -12.53
C LEU A 84 -6.93 9.99 -12.16
N ASP A 85 -8.11 9.90 -12.76
CA ASP A 85 -9.23 10.79 -12.48
C ASP A 85 -9.67 10.72 -11.01
N GLU A 86 -9.78 9.52 -10.44
CA GLU A 86 -10.09 9.32 -9.01
C GLU A 86 -9.06 10.04 -8.12
N ASN A 87 -7.78 9.91 -8.44
CA ASN A 87 -6.69 10.46 -7.64
C ASN A 87 -6.48 11.97 -7.85
N LEU A 88 -6.78 12.51 -9.04
CA LEU A 88 -6.55 13.92 -9.38
C LEU A 88 -7.78 14.80 -9.15
N LYS A 89 -8.97 14.39 -9.57
CA LYS A 89 -10.18 15.22 -9.54
C LYS A 89 -10.79 15.36 -8.15
N ASN A 90 -10.69 14.32 -7.35
CA ASN A 90 -11.26 14.29 -6.00
C ASN A 90 -10.23 14.66 -4.93
N ARG A 91 -9.46 15.72 -5.15
CA ARG A 91 -8.43 16.17 -4.21
C ARG A 91 -9.03 16.39 -2.83
N ASP A 92 -8.64 15.55 -1.88
CA ASP A 92 -8.75 15.90 -0.46
C ASP A 92 -8.01 17.23 -0.25
N PRO A 93 -8.53 18.19 0.52
CA PRO A 93 -7.79 19.41 0.86
C PRO A 93 -6.38 19.17 1.37
N LEU A 94 -6.13 18.02 2.01
CA LEU A 94 -4.79 17.58 2.42
C LEU A 94 -3.91 17.14 1.24
N THR A 95 -4.49 16.80 0.09
CA THR A 95 -3.79 16.38 -1.13
C THR A 95 -3.82 17.45 -2.22
N SER A 96 -4.53 18.56 -2.01
CA SER A 96 -4.73 19.61 -3.01
C SER A 96 -3.48 20.44 -3.27
N SER A 97 -2.49 20.38 -2.39
CA SER A 97 -1.18 20.93 -2.66
C SER A 97 -0.24 19.78 -3.06
N LEU A 98 0.31 19.81 -4.26
CA LEU A 98 1.51 19.07 -4.65
C LEU A 98 2.72 19.41 -3.74
N ASN A 99 2.49 20.18 -2.69
CA ASN A 99 3.40 20.65 -1.68
C ASN A 99 3.14 19.97 -0.32
N PHE A 100 2.81 18.67 -0.33
CA PHE A 100 2.70 17.93 0.92
C PHE A 100 4.10 17.78 1.52
N GLU A 101 4.34 18.50 2.58
CA GLU A 101 5.61 18.48 3.33
C GLU A 101 5.32 17.99 4.75
N ILE A 102 5.99 16.95 5.16
CA ILE A 102 5.93 16.44 6.53
C ILE A 102 7.07 17.09 7.31
N SER A 103 6.75 17.83 8.38
CA SER A 103 7.81 18.35 9.24
C SER A 103 8.60 17.20 9.87
N ARG A 104 9.87 17.43 10.18
CA ARG A 104 10.76 16.45 10.82
C ARG A 104 10.15 15.88 12.10
N GLU A 105 9.53 16.70 12.94
CA GLU A 105 8.86 16.28 14.17
C GLU A 105 7.71 15.30 13.91
N ARG A 106 6.93 15.51 12.83
CA ARG A 106 5.86 14.60 12.43
C ARG A 106 6.42 13.31 11.84
N ALA A 107 7.53 13.38 11.13
CA ALA A 107 8.22 12.21 10.60
C ALA A 107 8.80 11.35 11.74
N GLU A 108 9.38 11.97 12.76
CA GLU A 108 9.86 11.31 13.98
C GLU A 108 8.70 10.63 14.74
N LEU A 109 7.58 11.34 14.90
CA LEU A 109 6.38 10.76 15.51
C LEU A 109 5.84 9.58 14.69
N ALA A 110 5.85 9.68 13.36
CA ALA A 110 5.43 8.57 12.49
C ALA A 110 6.37 7.36 12.64
N ALA A 111 7.69 7.57 12.77
CA ALA A 111 8.65 6.50 13.03
C ALA A 111 8.36 5.80 14.38
N ASP A 112 8.15 6.58 15.44
CA ASP A 112 7.88 6.06 16.78
C ASP A 112 6.54 5.29 16.83
N LEU A 113 5.49 5.82 16.20
CA LEU A 113 4.21 5.15 16.09
C LEU A 113 4.32 3.86 15.28
N THR A 114 5.03 3.87 14.15
CA THR A 114 5.22 2.68 13.31
C THR A 114 5.97 1.59 14.05
N SER A 115 7.02 1.95 14.79
CA SER A 115 7.81 1.01 15.60
C SER A 115 7.02 0.47 16.80
N SER A 116 6.00 1.20 17.28
CA SER A 116 5.14 0.76 18.39
C SER A 116 3.96 -0.11 17.97
N LEU A 117 3.73 -0.28 16.66
CA LEU A 117 2.67 -1.15 16.16
C LEU A 117 2.94 -2.62 16.58
N ILE A 118 1.86 -3.40 16.61
CA ILE A 118 1.97 -4.85 16.81
C ILE A 118 2.95 -5.45 15.79
N SER A 119 3.88 -6.28 16.25
CA SER A 119 4.84 -6.90 15.34
C SER A 119 4.16 -7.81 14.32
N PRO A 120 4.70 -7.91 13.10
CA PRO A 120 4.15 -8.77 12.05
C PRO A 120 4.01 -10.24 12.50
N GLU A 121 4.97 -10.75 13.27
CA GLU A 121 4.97 -12.14 13.80
C GLU A 121 3.79 -12.37 14.77
N ARG A 122 3.53 -11.39 15.62
CA ARG A 122 2.43 -11.47 16.58
C ARG A 122 1.07 -11.32 15.87
N LEU A 123 1.00 -10.47 14.86
CA LEU A 123 -0.18 -10.34 14.01
C LEU A 123 -0.47 -11.64 13.25
N GLU A 124 0.57 -12.23 12.65
CA GLU A 124 0.46 -13.52 11.95
C GLU A 124 -0.02 -14.63 12.89
N MET A 125 0.52 -14.68 14.11
CA MET A 125 0.06 -15.63 15.13
C MET A 125 -1.44 -15.47 15.42
N TYR A 126 -1.94 -14.26 15.55
CA TYR A 126 -3.38 -14.02 15.79
C TYR A 126 -4.23 -14.41 14.59
N LEU A 127 -3.81 -14.09 13.37
CA LEU A 127 -4.51 -14.50 12.15
C LEU A 127 -4.58 -16.02 12.04
N LYS A 128 -3.47 -16.72 12.24
CA LYS A 128 -3.43 -18.20 12.26
C LYS A 128 -4.32 -18.80 13.36
N ALA A 129 -4.32 -18.23 14.54
CA ALA A 129 -5.17 -18.68 15.65
C ALA A 129 -6.67 -18.49 15.34
N ALA A 130 -7.01 -17.49 14.54
CA ALA A 130 -8.37 -17.25 14.05
C ALA A 130 -8.74 -18.11 12.81
N GLY A 131 -7.81 -18.92 12.28
CA GLY A 131 -8.01 -19.68 11.05
C GLY A 131 -8.03 -18.83 9.78
N ALA A 132 -7.50 -17.58 9.86
CA ALA A 132 -7.46 -16.67 8.75
C ALA A 132 -6.20 -16.88 7.88
N PRO A 133 -6.27 -16.64 6.56
CA PRO A 133 -5.12 -16.71 5.68
C PRO A 133 -4.07 -15.65 6.02
N THR A 134 -2.80 -16.02 5.85
CA THR A 134 -1.63 -15.19 6.16
C THR A 134 -0.73 -14.95 4.95
N SER A 135 -1.09 -15.51 3.80
CA SER A 135 -0.36 -15.35 2.54
C SER A 135 -1.33 -15.21 1.36
N THR A 136 -0.83 -14.66 0.26
CA THR A 136 -1.59 -14.57 -1.00
C THR A 136 -1.90 -15.95 -1.58
N ALA A 137 -1.04 -16.93 -1.38
CA ALA A 137 -1.27 -18.32 -1.80
C ALA A 137 -2.49 -18.94 -1.10
N GLU A 138 -2.66 -18.68 0.19
CA GLU A 138 -3.83 -19.15 0.97
C GLU A 138 -5.14 -18.45 0.53
N LEU A 139 -5.06 -17.29 -0.13
CA LEU A 139 -6.18 -16.63 -0.81
C LEU A 139 -6.44 -17.17 -2.22
N SER A 140 -5.74 -18.23 -2.64
CA SER A 140 -5.75 -18.76 -4.01
C SER A 140 -5.28 -17.75 -5.07
N LEU A 141 -4.43 -16.81 -4.68
CA LEU A 141 -3.80 -15.85 -5.57
C LEU A 141 -2.39 -16.32 -5.95
N PRO A 142 -1.91 -15.99 -7.16
CA PRO A 142 -0.55 -16.36 -7.57
C PRO A 142 0.49 -15.63 -6.71
N GLU A 143 1.55 -16.33 -6.32
CA GLU A 143 2.67 -15.70 -5.59
C GLU A 143 3.57 -14.87 -6.51
N TYR A 144 3.68 -15.27 -7.77
CA TYR A 144 4.50 -14.61 -8.79
C TYR A 144 3.68 -14.32 -10.04
N LEU A 145 3.92 -13.17 -10.64
CA LEU A 145 3.22 -12.69 -11.83
C LEU A 145 4.17 -12.61 -13.03
N PRO A 146 4.21 -13.64 -13.90
CA PRO A 146 5.12 -13.66 -15.06
C PRO A 146 4.97 -12.45 -15.98
N LYS A 147 3.74 -11.95 -16.14
CA LYS A 147 3.45 -10.75 -16.95
C LYS A 147 4.22 -9.51 -16.48
N TYR A 148 4.45 -9.39 -15.18
CA TYR A 148 5.12 -8.24 -14.58
C TYR A 148 6.55 -8.54 -14.13
N GLY A 149 6.96 -9.82 -14.17
CA GLY A 149 8.30 -10.25 -13.78
C GLY A 149 8.61 -10.09 -12.28
N CYS A 150 7.57 -10.04 -11.41
CA CYS A 150 7.75 -9.82 -9.98
C CYS A 150 6.72 -10.60 -9.14
N PRO A 151 6.99 -10.76 -7.82
CA PRO A 151 6.01 -11.28 -6.87
C PRO A 151 4.75 -10.41 -6.78
N LEU A 152 3.58 -11.05 -6.55
CA LEU A 152 2.33 -10.33 -6.34
C LEU A 152 2.42 -9.36 -5.15
N ALA A 153 3.10 -9.75 -4.08
CA ALA A 153 3.30 -8.91 -2.90
C ALA A 153 3.99 -7.59 -3.26
N GLU A 154 5.06 -7.64 -4.04
CA GLU A 154 5.80 -6.47 -4.52
C GLU A 154 4.92 -5.58 -5.41
N LEU A 155 4.27 -6.17 -6.41
CA LEU A 155 3.35 -5.43 -7.28
C LEU A 155 2.25 -4.75 -6.47
N SER A 156 1.70 -5.45 -5.49
CA SER A 156 0.61 -4.94 -4.64
C SER A 156 1.06 -3.76 -3.78
N LEU A 157 2.21 -3.86 -3.12
CA LEU A 157 2.76 -2.75 -2.32
C LEU A 157 3.00 -1.51 -3.19
N LYS A 158 3.44 -1.70 -4.42
CA LYS A 158 3.76 -0.64 -5.37
C LYS A 158 2.52 0.03 -5.98
N PHE A 159 1.53 -0.74 -6.39
CA PHE A 159 0.40 -0.24 -7.19
C PHE A 159 -0.94 -0.17 -6.47
N ALA A 160 -1.19 -0.95 -5.41
CA ALA A 160 -2.44 -0.85 -4.66
C ALA A 160 -2.75 0.55 -4.09
N PRO A 161 -1.77 1.37 -3.68
CA PRO A 161 -2.05 2.74 -3.22
C PRO A 161 -2.78 3.63 -4.22
N TYR A 162 -2.73 3.30 -5.51
CA TYR A 162 -3.42 4.06 -6.55
C TYR A 162 -4.90 3.73 -6.70
N VAL A 163 -5.34 2.56 -6.21
CA VAL A 163 -6.74 2.12 -6.29
C VAL A 163 -7.70 3.07 -5.58
N ARG A 164 -7.18 3.84 -4.63
CA ARG A 164 -7.94 4.84 -3.87
C ARG A 164 -7.16 6.16 -3.75
N ARG A 165 -7.89 7.27 -3.72
CA ARG A 165 -7.33 8.62 -3.59
C ARG A 165 -6.67 8.94 -2.24
N ARG A 166 -6.85 8.08 -1.23
CA ARG A 166 -6.34 8.33 0.11
C ARG A 166 -4.83 8.29 0.15
N ILE A 167 -4.23 9.25 0.86
CA ILE A 167 -2.83 9.17 1.24
C ILE A 167 -2.71 8.19 2.40
N THR A 168 -1.86 7.19 2.20
CA THR A 168 -1.42 6.24 3.22
C THR A 168 0.09 6.34 3.35
N LEU A 169 0.65 5.83 4.44
CA LEU A 169 2.10 5.75 4.59
C LEU A 169 2.73 4.97 3.42
N LEU A 170 2.08 3.90 2.96
CA LEU A 170 2.51 3.14 1.80
C LEU A 170 2.64 4.02 0.53
N LYS A 171 1.66 4.91 0.30
CA LYS A 171 1.71 5.84 -0.84
C LYS A 171 2.84 6.85 -0.72
N LEU A 172 3.14 7.30 0.49
CA LEU A 172 4.27 8.20 0.75
C LEU A 172 5.61 7.49 0.52
N LEU A 173 5.77 6.27 1.02
CA LEU A 173 6.97 5.47 0.79
C LEU A 173 7.22 5.25 -0.70
N ASN A 174 6.17 4.95 -1.48
CA ASN A 174 6.27 4.82 -2.94
C ASN A 174 6.70 6.10 -3.64
N ALA A 175 6.31 7.27 -3.12
CA ALA A 175 6.70 8.56 -3.68
C ALA A 175 8.20 8.86 -3.53
N HIS A 176 8.88 8.15 -2.65
CA HIS A 176 10.31 8.28 -2.38
C HIS A 176 11.19 7.18 -3.00
N ASP A 177 10.66 6.37 -3.91
CA ASP A 177 11.38 5.26 -4.59
C ASP A 177 11.91 4.14 -3.66
N ASN A 178 11.32 3.93 -2.50
CA ASN A 178 11.79 2.95 -1.52
C ASN A 178 10.97 1.65 -1.47
N ILE A 179 10.44 1.22 -2.62
CA ILE A 179 9.88 -0.11 -2.78
C ILE A 179 10.47 -0.79 -3.99
#